data_2e5147bce8b21517714d6f705c9f108e
#
_entry.id   2e5147bce8b21517714d6f705c9f108e
#
_cell.length_a   1.000
_cell.length_b   1.000
_cell.length_c   1.000
_cell.angle_alpha   90.00
_cell.angle_beta   90.00
_cell.angle_gamma   90.00
#
_symmetry.space_group_name_H-M   'P 1'
#
loop_
_entity.id
_entity.type
_entity.pdbx_description
1 polymer ?
#
loop_
_entity_poly.entity_id
_entity_poly.type
_entity_poly.pdbx_seq_one_letter_code
_entity_poly.pdbx_strand_id
1 'polypeptide(L)'
;TEYPSASAVAKYVHIAASKARRVINLVRGKSVEEALDILRWAPQGASESVAKVIASAAANAQNNNGLDPRTLVVATVYADEGPTAKRIRPRAQGRAFRIRKRTTHITVIVESRPPRDQRAGQSTRSRRAQGSKTAATAPAKKAEAKKGGSQ
;
A
#
# COMPACT_ATOMS: atom_id res chain seq x y z
N THR A 1 13.33 3.93 -12.07
CA THR A 1 12.99 3.99 -10.64
C THR A 1 14.18 4.56 -9.88
N GLU A 2 13.97 5.55 -9.03
CA GLU A 2 15.03 6.18 -8.23
C GLU A 2 15.55 5.26 -7.11
N TYR A 3 14.78 4.24 -6.76
CA TYR A 3 15.07 3.32 -5.68
C TYR A 3 15.41 1.91 -6.20
N PRO A 4 16.26 1.16 -5.49
CA PRO A 4 16.54 -0.23 -5.83
C PRO A 4 15.23 -1.04 -5.81
N SER A 5 15.00 -1.79 -6.90
CA SER A 5 13.74 -2.47 -7.13
C SER A 5 13.96 -3.93 -7.56
N ALA A 6 12.97 -4.76 -7.26
CA ALA A 6 12.88 -6.12 -7.74
C ALA A 6 11.49 -6.39 -8.30
N SER A 7 11.39 -7.31 -9.24
CA SER A 7 10.13 -7.65 -9.89
C SER A 7 9.82 -9.14 -9.84
N ALA A 8 8.52 -9.45 -9.89
CA ALA A 8 8.03 -10.79 -10.13
C ALA A 8 6.84 -10.75 -11.09
N VAL A 9 6.75 -11.76 -11.94
CA VAL A 9 5.69 -11.89 -12.95
C VAL A 9 5.07 -13.28 -12.86
N ALA A 10 3.76 -13.35 -12.66
CA ALA A 10 2.99 -14.58 -12.80
C ALA A 10 2.23 -14.55 -14.14
N LYS A 11 2.54 -15.52 -15.02
CA LYS A 11 1.90 -15.63 -16.32
C LYS A 11 0.76 -16.66 -16.29
N TYR A 12 -0.25 -16.46 -17.15
CA TYR A 12 -1.36 -17.38 -17.37
C TYR A 12 -2.18 -17.76 -16.15
N VAL A 13 -2.34 -16.81 -15.20
CA VAL A 13 -3.18 -17.03 -14.02
C VAL A 13 -4.64 -17.14 -14.45
N HIS A 14 -5.35 -18.17 -14.00
CA HIS A 14 -6.74 -18.46 -14.38
C HIS A 14 -7.78 -17.55 -13.69
N ILE A 15 -7.56 -16.26 -13.79
CA ILE A 15 -8.42 -15.20 -13.22
C ILE A 15 -8.61 -14.14 -14.29
N ALA A 16 -9.82 -13.53 -14.34
CA ALA A 16 -10.04 -12.40 -15.25
C ALA A 16 -9.31 -11.15 -14.73
N ALA A 17 -8.68 -10.38 -15.63
CA ALA A 17 -7.92 -9.18 -15.30
C ALA A 17 -8.72 -8.15 -14.49
N SER A 18 -10.01 -7.97 -14.78
CA SER A 18 -10.89 -7.07 -14.04
C SER A 18 -11.06 -7.48 -12.57
N LYS A 19 -11.06 -8.77 -12.26
CA LYS A 19 -11.12 -9.28 -10.87
C LYS A 19 -9.79 -9.10 -10.15
N ALA A 20 -8.67 -9.38 -10.83
CA ALA A 20 -7.34 -9.15 -10.29
C ALA A 20 -7.10 -7.66 -10.00
N ARG A 21 -7.49 -6.75 -10.90
CA ARG A 21 -7.32 -5.30 -10.72
C ARG A 21 -8.02 -4.74 -9.48
N ARG A 22 -9.19 -5.29 -9.09
CA ARG A 22 -9.88 -4.89 -7.85
C ARG A 22 -9.01 -5.16 -6.61
N VAL A 23 -8.39 -6.33 -6.56
CA VAL A 23 -7.51 -6.72 -5.44
C VAL A 23 -6.20 -5.94 -5.48
N ILE A 24 -5.61 -5.76 -6.66
CA ILE A 24 -4.38 -5.00 -6.86
C ILE A 24 -4.51 -3.56 -6.36
N ASN A 25 -5.65 -2.92 -6.58
CA ASN A 25 -5.88 -1.53 -6.15
C ASN A 25 -5.88 -1.37 -4.61
N LEU A 26 -6.13 -2.44 -3.85
CA LEU A 26 -6.08 -2.41 -2.38
C LEU A 26 -4.65 -2.38 -1.83
N VAL A 27 -3.69 -2.91 -2.59
CA VAL A 27 -2.30 -3.11 -2.12
C VAL A 27 -1.29 -2.17 -2.75
N ARG A 28 -1.69 -1.43 -3.78
CA ARG A 28 -0.80 -0.49 -4.46
C ARG A 28 -0.31 0.62 -3.51
N GLY A 29 1.00 0.84 -3.44
CA GLY A 29 1.63 1.88 -2.62
C GLY A 29 1.75 1.54 -1.13
N LYS A 30 1.38 0.32 -0.72
CA LYS A 30 1.51 -0.15 0.66
C LYS A 30 2.84 -0.87 0.89
N SER A 31 3.25 -0.99 2.16
CA SER A 31 4.38 -1.86 2.50
C SER A 31 4.04 -3.32 2.17
N VAL A 32 5.05 -4.12 1.90
CA VAL A 32 4.85 -5.54 1.56
C VAL A 32 4.15 -6.30 2.69
N GLU A 33 4.51 -6.04 3.94
CA GLU A 33 3.89 -6.65 5.12
C GLU A 33 2.40 -6.30 5.19
N GLU A 34 2.06 -5.01 5.13
CA GLU A 34 0.66 -4.54 5.15
C GLU A 34 -0.14 -5.10 3.96
N ALA A 35 0.47 -5.18 2.77
CA ALA A 35 -0.16 -5.72 1.57
C ALA A 35 -0.51 -7.21 1.75
N LEU A 36 0.40 -8.01 2.31
CA LEU A 36 0.17 -9.43 2.57
C LEU A 36 -0.92 -9.64 3.62
N ASP A 37 -0.94 -8.83 4.67
CA ASP A 37 -1.98 -8.89 5.71
C ASP A 37 -3.36 -8.57 5.14
N ILE A 38 -3.49 -7.51 4.34
CA ILE A 38 -4.75 -7.18 3.67
C ILE A 38 -5.22 -8.33 2.77
N LEU A 39 -4.31 -8.91 1.99
CA LEU A 39 -4.65 -10.01 1.07
C LEU A 39 -5.05 -11.28 1.78
N ARG A 40 -4.51 -11.55 2.97
CA ARG A 40 -4.84 -12.70 3.80
C ARG A 40 -6.31 -12.71 4.23
N TRP A 41 -6.87 -11.53 4.51
CA TRP A 41 -8.25 -11.38 4.96
C TRP A 41 -9.22 -11.00 3.84
N ALA A 42 -8.72 -10.73 2.64
CA ALA A 42 -9.56 -10.36 1.51
C ALA A 42 -10.33 -11.57 0.96
N PRO A 43 -11.68 -11.50 0.87
CA PRO A 43 -12.53 -12.64 0.48
C PRO A 43 -12.48 -12.98 -1.02
N GLN A 44 -11.74 -12.20 -1.82
CA GLN A 44 -11.66 -12.38 -3.26
C GLN A 44 -10.73 -13.53 -3.63
N GLY A 45 -11.16 -14.46 -4.50
CA GLY A 45 -10.31 -15.57 -4.96
C GLY A 45 -9.03 -15.16 -5.71
N ALA A 46 -8.91 -13.89 -6.13
CA ALA A 46 -7.69 -13.36 -6.71
C ALA A 46 -6.61 -13.01 -5.66
N SER A 47 -6.98 -12.86 -4.39
CA SER A 47 -6.08 -12.43 -3.31
C SER A 47 -4.93 -13.38 -3.11
N GLU A 48 -5.18 -14.68 -3.12
CA GLU A 48 -4.14 -15.70 -2.95
C GLU A 48 -3.09 -15.64 -4.07
N SER A 49 -3.55 -15.51 -5.33
CA SER A 49 -2.62 -15.41 -6.46
C SER A 49 -1.78 -14.14 -6.41
N VAL A 50 -2.38 -13.01 -6.08
CA VAL A 50 -1.67 -11.72 -5.94
C VAL A 50 -0.69 -11.78 -4.77
N ALA A 51 -1.08 -12.36 -3.62
CA ALA A 51 -0.21 -12.52 -2.45
C ALA A 51 1.05 -13.34 -2.78
N LYS A 52 0.89 -14.45 -3.51
CA LYS A 52 2.03 -15.29 -3.94
C LYS A 52 3.01 -14.51 -4.83
N VAL A 53 2.52 -13.67 -5.73
CA VAL A 53 3.39 -12.85 -6.60
C VAL A 53 4.11 -11.77 -5.81
N ILE A 54 3.44 -11.11 -4.84
CA ILE A 54 4.08 -10.14 -3.96
C ILE A 54 5.16 -10.80 -3.10
N ALA A 55 4.87 -11.95 -2.49
CA ALA A 55 5.84 -12.71 -1.71
C ALA A 55 7.06 -13.13 -2.55
N SER A 56 6.84 -13.55 -3.81
CA SER A 56 7.92 -13.85 -4.74
C SER A 56 8.76 -12.62 -5.08
N ALA A 57 8.14 -11.46 -5.30
CA ALA A 57 8.84 -10.21 -5.55
C ALA A 57 9.70 -9.78 -4.36
N ALA A 58 9.18 -9.93 -3.14
CA ALA A 58 9.91 -9.66 -1.90
C ALA A 58 11.09 -10.60 -1.70
N ALA A 59 10.90 -11.90 -1.97
CA ALA A 59 11.99 -12.89 -1.94
C ALA A 59 13.07 -12.57 -2.98
N ASN A 60 12.69 -12.17 -4.19
CA ASN A 60 13.64 -11.73 -5.22
C ASN A 60 14.42 -10.48 -4.78
N ALA A 61 13.75 -9.52 -4.14
CA ALA A 61 14.40 -8.33 -3.59
C ALA A 61 15.46 -8.68 -2.54
N GLN A 62 15.11 -9.59 -1.63
CA GLN A 62 16.01 -10.04 -0.57
C GLN A 62 17.18 -10.88 -1.11
N ASN A 63 16.89 -11.90 -1.91
CA ASN A 63 17.90 -12.87 -2.31
C ASN A 63 18.83 -12.34 -3.42
N ASN A 64 18.29 -11.60 -4.39
CA ASN A 64 19.07 -11.14 -5.53
C ASN A 64 19.74 -9.78 -5.27
N ASN A 65 19.06 -8.89 -4.56
CA ASN A 65 19.49 -7.50 -4.37
C ASN A 65 19.91 -7.20 -2.92
N GLY A 66 19.76 -8.15 -1.98
CA GLY A 66 20.10 -7.97 -0.57
C GLY A 66 19.30 -6.87 0.14
N LEU A 67 18.08 -6.56 -0.34
CA LEU A 67 17.25 -5.49 0.21
C LEU A 67 16.56 -5.93 1.51
N ASP A 68 16.44 -5.01 2.48
CA ASP A 68 15.74 -5.27 3.74
C ASP A 68 14.22 -5.38 3.47
N PRO A 69 13.58 -6.50 3.82
CA PRO A 69 12.14 -6.71 3.62
C PRO A 69 11.26 -5.66 4.32
N ARG A 70 11.72 -5.06 5.42
CA ARG A 70 10.98 -4.03 6.16
C ARG A 70 10.84 -2.70 5.41
N THR A 71 11.75 -2.43 4.50
CA THR A 71 11.75 -1.19 3.69
C THR A 71 11.03 -1.36 2.36
N LEU A 72 10.58 -2.58 2.04
CA LEU A 72 9.93 -2.88 0.77
C LEU A 72 8.51 -2.32 0.71
N VAL A 73 8.25 -1.60 -0.38
CA VAL A 73 6.95 -1.03 -0.72
C VAL A 73 6.52 -1.56 -2.09
N VAL A 74 5.25 -1.88 -2.23
CA VAL A 74 4.65 -2.28 -3.51
C VAL A 74 4.48 -1.02 -4.38
N ALA A 75 5.49 -0.74 -5.20
CA ALA A 75 5.52 0.49 -6.00
C ALA A 75 4.57 0.40 -7.18
N THR A 76 4.69 -0.65 -7.98
CA THR A 76 3.88 -0.82 -9.19
C THR A 76 3.30 -2.23 -9.24
N VAL A 77 2.00 -2.31 -9.47
CA VAL A 77 1.30 -3.58 -9.71
C VAL A 77 0.29 -3.38 -10.82
N TYR A 78 0.30 -4.28 -11.79
CA TYR A 78 -0.69 -4.30 -12.86
C TYR A 78 -1.04 -5.71 -13.29
N ALA A 79 -2.20 -5.84 -13.94
CA ALA A 79 -2.73 -7.08 -14.45
C ALA A 79 -3.14 -6.89 -15.91
N ASP A 80 -2.45 -7.62 -16.79
CA ASP A 80 -2.67 -7.60 -18.22
C ASP A 80 -3.51 -8.79 -18.66
N GLU A 81 -4.25 -8.63 -19.72
CA GLU A 81 -5.08 -9.71 -20.26
C GLU A 81 -4.19 -10.73 -20.98
N GLY A 82 -4.35 -12.00 -20.60
CA GLY A 82 -3.75 -13.13 -21.26
C GLY A 82 -4.69 -13.80 -22.27
N PRO A 83 -4.29 -14.91 -22.86
CA PRO A 83 -5.11 -15.67 -23.81
C PRO A 83 -6.42 -16.12 -23.17
N THR A 84 -7.49 -16.04 -23.95
CA THR A 84 -8.84 -16.46 -23.52
C THR A 84 -9.21 -17.78 -24.15
N ALA A 85 -9.42 -18.83 -23.35
CA ALA A 85 -9.95 -20.09 -23.82
C ALA A 85 -11.47 -19.99 -24.03
N LYS A 86 -11.92 -20.38 -25.20
CA LYS A 86 -13.33 -20.38 -25.58
C LYS A 86 -13.93 -21.77 -25.31
N ARG A 87 -15.08 -21.81 -24.64
CA ARG A 87 -15.86 -23.03 -24.37
C ARG A 87 -17.28 -22.80 -24.80
N ILE A 88 -17.98 -23.88 -25.08
CA ILE A 88 -19.40 -23.86 -25.49
C ILE A 88 -20.22 -24.58 -24.43
N ARG A 89 -21.35 -24.00 -24.07
CA ARG A 89 -22.35 -24.61 -23.22
C ARG A 89 -23.64 -24.76 -23.99
N PRO A 90 -24.12 -25.99 -24.25
CA PRO A 90 -25.40 -26.23 -24.92
C PRO A 90 -26.53 -25.72 -24.02
N ARG A 91 -27.60 -25.23 -24.66
CA ARG A 91 -28.82 -24.73 -24.04
C ARG A 91 -30.05 -25.33 -24.77
N ALA A 92 -31.26 -25.06 -24.23
CA ALA A 92 -32.50 -25.49 -24.82
C ALA A 92 -32.66 -24.97 -26.26
N GLN A 93 -33.47 -25.65 -27.06
CA GLN A 93 -33.80 -25.32 -28.45
C GLN A 93 -32.59 -25.31 -29.41
N GLY A 94 -31.60 -26.19 -29.20
CA GLY A 94 -30.42 -26.27 -30.06
C GLY A 94 -29.48 -25.07 -29.98
N ARG A 95 -29.66 -24.15 -29.02
CA ARG A 95 -28.82 -22.99 -28.82
C ARG A 95 -27.53 -23.38 -28.09
N ALA A 96 -26.47 -22.65 -28.34
CA ALA A 96 -25.19 -22.80 -27.64
C ALA A 96 -24.69 -21.43 -27.21
N PHE A 97 -24.24 -21.31 -25.93
CA PHE A 97 -23.63 -20.11 -25.40
C PHE A 97 -22.12 -20.28 -25.29
N ARG A 98 -21.39 -19.23 -25.62
CA ARG A 98 -19.94 -19.19 -25.48
C ARG A 98 -19.55 -18.82 -24.04
N ILE A 99 -18.64 -19.60 -23.45
CA ILE A 99 -17.99 -19.32 -22.18
C ILE A 99 -16.57 -18.91 -22.45
N ARG A 100 -16.18 -17.72 -21.98
CA ARG A 100 -14.81 -17.20 -22.07
C ARG A 100 -14.08 -17.45 -20.77
N LYS A 101 -13.10 -18.36 -20.77
CA LYS A 101 -12.17 -18.58 -19.65
C LYS A 101 -10.97 -17.68 -19.86
N ARG A 102 -10.97 -16.52 -19.18
CA ARG A 102 -9.92 -15.52 -19.30
C ARG A 102 -8.73 -15.88 -18.42
N THR A 103 -7.53 -15.59 -18.88
CA THR A 103 -6.30 -15.63 -18.09
C THR A 103 -5.72 -14.24 -17.95
N THR A 104 -4.82 -14.07 -17.00
CA THR A 104 -4.20 -12.77 -16.67
C THR A 104 -2.72 -12.96 -16.40
N HIS A 105 -1.92 -11.98 -16.76
CA HIS A 105 -0.53 -11.83 -16.35
C HIS A 105 -0.46 -10.79 -15.26
N ILE A 106 0.11 -11.14 -14.10
CA ILE A 106 0.23 -10.23 -12.96
C ILE A 106 1.70 -9.87 -12.81
N THR A 107 2.02 -8.59 -12.87
CA THR A 107 3.36 -8.06 -12.67
C THR A 107 3.39 -7.21 -11.41
N VAL A 108 4.37 -7.48 -10.56
CA VAL A 108 4.61 -6.73 -9.32
C VAL A 108 6.03 -6.21 -9.32
N ILE A 109 6.20 -4.95 -8.98
CA ILE A 109 7.51 -4.32 -8.77
C ILE A 109 7.50 -3.77 -7.33
N VAL A 110 8.46 -4.24 -6.55
CA VAL A 110 8.71 -3.75 -5.19
C VAL A 110 9.96 -2.89 -5.18
N GLU A 111 9.94 -1.82 -4.39
CA GLU A 111 11.05 -0.88 -4.22
C GLU A 111 11.41 -0.77 -2.75
N SER A 112 12.71 -0.70 -2.44
CA SER A 112 13.15 -0.39 -1.10
C SER A 112 13.14 1.13 -0.92
N ARG A 113 12.19 1.64 -0.12
CA ARG A 113 12.09 3.06 0.21
C ARG A 113 12.48 3.27 1.66
N PRO A 114 13.23 4.33 1.98
CA PRO A 114 13.51 4.67 3.37
C PRO A 114 12.19 4.84 4.12
N PRO A 115 12.11 4.43 5.41
CA PRO A 115 10.90 4.58 6.21
C PRO A 115 10.49 6.05 6.20
N ARG A 116 9.23 6.31 5.84
CA ARG A 116 8.66 7.65 5.93
C ARG A 116 8.68 8.04 7.40
N ASP A 117 9.49 9.04 7.76
CA ASP A 117 9.48 9.60 9.11
C ASP A 117 8.04 9.98 9.46
N GLN A 118 7.46 9.23 10.41
CA GLN A 118 6.10 9.50 10.90
C GLN A 118 5.96 10.90 11.55
N ARG A 119 7.08 11.60 11.74
CA ARG A 119 7.14 12.99 12.22
C ARG A 119 6.68 14.03 11.21
N ALA A 120 6.67 13.73 9.92
CA ALA A 120 6.19 14.66 8.89
C ALA A 120 4.66 14.84 8.87
N GLY A 121 3.90 14.02 9.61
CA GLY A 121 2.45 14.09 9.71
C GLY A 121 1.90 14.91 10.90
N GLN A 122 2.76 15.39 11.80
CA GLN A 122 2.32 16.37 12.79
C GLN A 122 2.18 17.73 12.08
N SER A 123 0.95 18.02 11.68
CA SER A 123 0.60 19.26 11.01
C SER A 123 1.09 20.44 11.89
N THR A 124 1.63 21.47 11.24
CA THR A 124 1.99 22.76 11.86
C THR A 124 0.91 23.34 12.78
N ARG A 125 -0.33 22.86 12.61
CA ARG A 125 -1.50 23.22 13.43
C ARG A 125 -1.41 22.65 14.86
N SER A 126 -0.88 21.44 15.08
CA SER A 126 -0.68 20.87 16.42
C SER A 126 0.50 21.49 17.17
N ARG A 127 1.57 21.89 16.46
CA ARG A 127 2.69 22.66 17.03
C ARG A 127 2.25 24.05 17.50
N ARG A 128 1.36 24.71 16.75
CA ARG A 128 0.83 26.03 17.10
C ARG A 128 -0.10 25.97 18.32
N ALA A 129 -0.86 24.88 18.48
CA ALA A 129 -1.73 24.66 19.64
C ALA A 129 -0.97 24.34 20.93
N GLN A 130 0.20 23.68 20.85
CA GLN A 130 1.06 23.46 22.02
C GLN A 130 1.86 24.71 22.42
N GLY A 131 2.31 25.52 21.46
CA GLY A 131 3.00 26.78 21.73
C GLY A 131 2.12 27.83 22.44
N SER A 132 0.81 27.84 22.16
CA SER A 132 -0.13 28.77 22.81
C SER A 132 -0.49 28.38 24.26
N LYS A 133 -0.39 27.11 24.64
CA LYS A 133 -0.65 26.66 26.03
C LYS A 133 0.51 26.95 26.98
N THR A 134 1.76 26.95 26.47
CA THR A 134 2.93 27.28 27.31
C THR A 134 3.11 28.79 27.56
N ALA A 135 2.59 29.65 26.66
CA ALA A 135 2.63 31.09 26.83
C ALA A 135 1.60 31.66 27.85
N ALA A 136 0.56 30.88 28.17
CA ALA A 136 -0.52 31.31 29.07
C ALA A 136 -0.24 31.04 30.59
N THR A 137 0.92 30.43 30.93
CA THR A 137 1.23 29.99 32.30
C THR A 137 2.40 30.77 32.94
N ALA A 138 2.75 31.94 32.41
CA ALA A 138 3.74 32.80 33.08
C ALA A 138 3.04 33.65 34.17
N PRO A 139 3.42 33.53 35.46
CA PRO A 139 2.81 34.33 36.51
C PRO A 139 3.25 35.80 36.43
N ALA A 140 2.29 36.72 36.38
CA ALA A 140 2.53 38.16 36.46
C ALA A 140 3.20 38.50 37.78
N LYS A 141 4.45 38.93 37.74
CA LYS A 141 5.16 39.47 38.89
C LYS A 141 4.62 40.86 39.23
N LYS A 142 3.88 40.94 40.34
CA LYS A 142 3.31 42.16 40.92
C LYS A 142 4.43 43.09 41.35
N ALA A 143 4.52 44.25 40.72
CA ALA A 143 5.42 45.30 41.16
C ALA A 143 4.75 46.03 42.33
N GLU A 144 5.34 45.91 43.50
CA GLU A 144 4.94 46.64 44.72
C GLU A 144 5.67 47.99 44.74
N ALA A 145 4.89 49.05 44.61
CA ALA A 145 5.39 50.40 44.65
C ALA A 145 5.63 50.80 46.11
N LYS A 146 6.88 51.12 46.41
CA LYS A 146 7.31 51.68 47.68
C LYS A 146 6.99 53.18 47.71
N LYS A 147 6.00 53.57 48.49
CA LYS A 147 5.73 55.00 48.86
C LYS A 147 6.61 55.34 50.03
N GLY A 148 7.52 56.24 49.81
CA GLY A 148 8.24 56.92 50.87
C GLY A 148 7.34 57.92 51.59
N GLY A 149 7.50 57.99 52.87
CA GLY A 149 6.94 59.07 53.76
C GLY A 149 8.09 59.70 54.53
N SER A 150 8.12 60.97 54.36
CA SER A 150 8.93 61.98 55.06
C SER A 150 8.65 62.02 56.53
N GLN A 151 9.63 62.09 57.37
CA GLN A 151 10.06 63.13 58.32
C GLN A 151 11.26 62.64 59.07
#